data_2c867c8b9e814a42fd5b920f3c65d501
#
_entry.id   2c867c8b9e814a42fd5b920f3c65d501
#
_cell.length_a   1.000
_cell.length_b   1.000
_cell.length_c   1.000
_cell.angle_alpha   90.00
_cell.angle_beta   90.00
_cell.angle_gamma   90.00
#
_symmetry.space_group_name_H-M   'P 1'
#
loop_
_entity.id
_entity.type
_entity.pdbx_description
1 polymer ?
#
loop_
_entity_poly.entity_id
_entity_poly.type
_entity_poly.pdbx_seq_one_letter_code
_entity_poly.pdbx_strand_id
1 'polypeptide(L)'
;MAGTAVSGRLAWRVARLAEIRQETPTARTLVFDMPGWPGHLAGQHVDVRLTAADGYTAQRSYSLAAPANGDRIELTVQRVPDGEVSEHLTGPYAVGDPVEIRGPIGGWFVWRPADATPVLLVAGGAGIVPLMAMIRARREASSKALFRVVYSLRTPAELYYAEELRRPFAGLDITYVYTRELPEGRAGIPRRIDVATLNSAAWPVEFGATTYICGPTGFVETAADIMLALRHSPQSIRTERFGPSRD
;
A
#
# COMPACT_ATOMS: atom_id res chain seq x y z
N MET A 1 -18.80 -19.89 -10.70
CA MET A 1 -18.16 -19.90 -12.04
C MET A 1 -16.71 -19.51 -11.86
N ALA A 2 -15.80 -20.39 -12.22
CA ALA A 2 -14.36 -20.21 -12.06
C ALA A 2 -13.89 -19.11 -13.03
N GLY A 3 -13.38 -18.03 -12.49
CA GLY A 3 -12.78 -16.96 -13.28
C GLY A 3 -11.51 -17.48 -13.95
N THR A 4 -11.51 -17.54 -15.26
CA THR A 4 -10.41 -17.92 -16.12
C THR A 4 -9.26 -16.96 -15.85
N ALA A 5 -8.15 -17.45 -15.31
CA ALA A 5 -6.89 -16.71 -15.25
C ALA A 5 -6.47 -16.45 -16.70
N VAL A 6 -6.59 -15.20 -17.15
CA VAL A 6 -6.05 -14.78 -18.43
C VAL A 6 -4.54 -14.78 -18.31
N SER A 7 -3.92 -15.87 -18.74
CA SER A 7 -2.48 -15.99 -19.00
C SER A 7 -2.12 -15.21 -20.27
N GLY A 8 -2.49 -13.94 -20.34
CA GLY A 8 -2.06 -12.99 -21.35
C GLY A 8 -0.73 -12.39 -20.94
N ARG A 9 0.22 -12.33 -21.87
CA ARG A 9 1.48 -11.62 -21.69
C ARG A 9 1.17 -10.19 -21.26
N LEU A 10 1.61 -9.78 -20.06
CA LEU A 10 1.40 -8.42 -19.54
C LEU A 10 1.96 -7.41 -20.54
N ALA A 11 1.10 -6.60 -21.15
CA ALA A 11 1.47 -5.60 -22.11
C ALA A 11 1.53 -4.20 -21.46
N TRP A 12 2.42 -3.36 -21.95
CA TRP A 12 2.42 -1.94 -21.64
C TRP A 12 1.24 -1.26 -22.31
N ARG A 13 0.56 -0.41 -21.59
CA ARG A 13 -0.61 0.34 -22.04
C ARG A 13 -0.47 1.78 -21.61
N VAL A 14 -0.97 2.70 -22.42
CA VAL A 14 -0.97 4.12 -22.10
C VAL A 14 -2.17 4.44 -21.20
N ALA A 15 -1.89 5.00 -20.05
CA ALA A 15 -2.86 5.64 -19.16
C ALA A 15 -2.69 7.16 -19.19
N ARG A 16 -3.73 7.91 -18.85
CA ARG A 16 -3.66 9.37 -18.74
C ARG A 16 -3.99 9.81 -17.33
N LEU A 17 -3.21 10.75 -16.82
CA LEU A 17 -3.44 11.33 -15.50
C LEU A 17 -4.75 12.14 -15.52
N ALA A 18 -5.71 11.75 -14.68
CA ALA A 18 -7.02 12.38 -14.55
C ALA A 18 -7.12 13.32 -13.33
N GLU A 19 -6.43 12.97 -12.22
CA GLU A 19 -6.53 13.72 -10.97
C GLU A 19 -5.24 13.58 -10.16
N ILE A 20 -4.89 14.65 -9.41
CA ILE A 20 -3.79 14.69 -8.44
C ILE A 20 -4.33 15.07 -7.08
N ARG A 21 -4.03 14.29 -6.05
CA ARG A 21 -4.31 14.61 -4.65
C ARG A 21 -3.02 14.64 -3.86
N GLN A 22 -2.78 15.74 -3.13
CA GLN A 22 -1.61 15.84 -2.25
C GLN A 22 -1.88 15.07 -0.96
N GLU A 23 -1.03 14.10 -0.65
CA GLU A 23 -1.12 13.32 0.60
C GLU A 23 -0.23 13.93 1.70
N THR A 24 1.01 14.24 1.36
CA THR A 24 2.01 14.85 2.23
C THR A 24 2.91 15.78 1.40
N PRO A 25 3.81 16.57 1.99
CA PRO A 25 4.75 17.41 1.21
C PRO A 25 5.58 16.63 0.18
N THR A 26 5.74 15.31 0.37
CA THR A 26 6.56 14.45 -0.49
C THR A 26 5.79 13.36 -1.21
N ALA A 27 4.48 13.25 -1.03
CA ALA A 27 3.69 12.19 -1.64
C ALA A 27 2.40 12.70 -2.26
N ARG A 28 2.05 12.14 -3.41
CA ARG A 28 0.82 12.44 -4.17
C ARG A 28 0.09 11.15 -4.53
N THR A 29 -1.23 11.18 -4.45
CA THR A 29 -2.08 10.18 -5.09
C THR A 29 -2.41 10.65 -6.50
N LEU A 30 -2.12 9.82 -7.47
CA LEU A 30 -2.34 10.01 -8.90
C LEU A 30 -3.45 9.07 -9.35
N VAL A 31 -4.50 9.63 -9.93
CA VAL A 31 -5.61 8.87 -10.51
C VAL A 31 -5.46 8.85 -12.01
N PHE A 32 -5.46 7.67 -12.60
CA PHE A 32 -5.30 7.50 -14.04
C PHE A 32 -6.56 6.93 -14.66
N ASP A 33 -6.94 7.47 -15.82
CA ASP A 33 -7.86 6.82 -16.74
C ASP A 33 -7.08 5.86 -17.66
N MET A 34 -7.47 4.60 -17.66
CA MET A 34 -6.82 3.51 -18.40
C MET A 34 -7.87 2.65 -19.10
N PRO A 35 -8.38 3.07 -20.27
CA PRO A 35 -9.46 2.38 -20.98
C PRO A 35 -9.19 0.89 -21.19
N GLY A 36 -10.18 0.05 -20.86
CA GLY A 36 -10.09 -1.41 -20.91
C GLY A 36 -9.21 -2.02 -19.83
N TRP A 37 -9.03 -1.36 -18.68
CA TRP A 37 -8.38 -1.97 -17.52
C TRP A 37 -9.10 -3.27 -17.11
N PRO A 38 -8.38 -4.40 -16.90
CA PRO A 38 -9.03 -5.68 -16.59
C PRO A 38 -9.57 -5.79 -15.16
N GLY A 39 -9.45 -4.73 -14.37
CA GLY A 39 -9.65 -4.78 -12.93
C GLY A 39 -8.45 -5.34 -12.18
N HIS A 40 -8.48 -5.27 -10.85
CA HIS A 40 -7.41 -5.76 -9.99
C HIS A 40 -7.93 -6.12 -8.60
N LEU A 41 -7.08 -6.80 -7.82
CA LEU A 41 -7.35 -7.12 -6.42
C LEU A 41 -6.60 -6.15 -5.51
N ALA A 42 -7.19 -5.82 -4.36
CA ALA A 42 -6.53 -5.02 -3.34
C ALA A 42 -5.23 -5.68 -2.85
N GLY A 43 -4.13 -4.95 -2.94
CA GLY A 43 -2.78 -5.44 -2.64
C GLY A 43 -1.94 -5.79 -3.88
N GLN A 44 -2.50 -5.71 -5.10
CA GLN A 44 -1.71 -5.82 -6.34
C GLN A 44 -0.99 -4.49 -6.65
N HIS A 45 -0.01 -4.57 -7.55
CA HIS A 45 0.76 -3.43 -8.03
C HIS A 45 0.78 -3.37 -9.56
N VAL A 46 1.33 -2.30 -10.08
CA VAL A 46 1.63 -2.08 -11.50
C VAL A 46 3.07 -1.64 -11.65
N ASP A 47 3.64 -1.89 -12.83
CA ASP A 47 4.85 -1.20 -13.27
C ASP A 47 4.47 0.06 -14.03
N VAL A 48 5.17 1.15 -13.74
CA VAL A 48 5.08 2.43 -14.43
C VAL A 48 6.40 2.66 -15.16
N ARG A 49 6.32 3.03 -16.45
CA ARG A 49 7.48 3.35 -17.29
C ARG A 49 7.37 4.76 -17.84
N LEU A 50 8.46 5.48 -17.74
CA LEU A 50 8.68 6.75 -18.42
C LEU A 50 9.65 6.52 -19.56
N THR A 51 9.40 7.17 -20.70
CA THR A 51 10.27 7.14 -21.86
C THR A 51 10.69 8.56 -22.20
N ALA A 52 11.99 8.84 -22.17
CA ALA A 52 12.54 10.12 -22.55
C ALA A 52 12.57 10.28 -24.09
N ALA A 53 12.77 11.51 -24.57
CA ALA A 53 12.76 11.83 -25.99
C ALA A 53 13.89 11.11 -26.79
N ASP A 54 14.99 10.76 -26.15
CA ASP A 54 16.11 9.99 -26.71
C ASP A 54 15.90 8.49 -26.71
N GLY A 55 14.73 8.01 -26.20
CA GLY A 55 14.40 6.60 -26.10
C GLY A 55 14.85 5.91 -24.80
N TYR A 56 15.54 6.62 -23.90
CA TYR A 56 15.86 6.09 -22.58
C TYR A 56 14.58 5.78 -21.79
N THR A 57 14.56 4.68 -21.05
CA THR A 57 13.39 4.29 -20.25
C THR A 57 13.76 4.02 -18.81
N ALA A 58 12.96 4.55 -17.89
CA ALA A 58 13.01 4.24 -16.47
C ALA A 58 11.69 3.64 -16.02
N GLN A 59 11.74 2.58 -15.20
CA GLN A 59 10.54 1.93 -14.70
C GLN A 59 10.61 1.69 -13.20
N ARG A 60 9.43 1.76 -12.53
CA ARG A 60 9.28 1.44 -11.10
C ARG A 60 7.92 0.79 -10.86
N SER A 61 7.88 -0.09 -9.86
CA SER A 61 6.64 -0.72 -9.42
C SER A 61 5.96 0.15 -8.37
N TYR A 62 4.62 0.29 -8.49
CA TYR A 62 3.78 1.03 -7.54
C TYR A 62 2.57 0.20 -7.17
N SER A 63 2.31 0.09 -5.87
CA SER A 63 1.11 -0.57 -5.36
C SER A 63 -0.13 0.22 -5.75
N LEU A 64 -1.20 -0.48 -6.11
CA LEU A 64 -2.51 0.11 -6.34
C LEU A 64 -3.09 0.57 -4.99
N ALA A 65 -3.56 1.83 -4.94
CA ALA A 65 -3.99 2.48 -3.72
C ALA A 65 -5.48 2.32 -3.42
N ALA A 66 -6.26 1.87 -4.40
CA ALA A 66 -7.71 1.72 -4.31
C ALA A 66 -8.17 0.39 -4.90
N PRO A 67 -9.39 -0.07 -4.62
CA PRO A 67 -10.04 -1.16 -5.35
C PRO A 67 -10.25 -0.83 -6.82
N ALA A 68 -10.47 -1.84 -7.65
CA ALA A 68 -10.79 -1.66 -9.06
C ALA A 68 -12.12 -0.89 -9.23
N ASN A 69 -12.08 0.19 -10.01
CA ASN A 69 -13.24 1.03 -10.30
C ASN A 69 -13.30 1.35 -11.80
N GLY A 70 -13.89 0.45 -12.59
CA GLY A 70 -13.94 0.57 -14.04
C GLY A 70 -12.54 0.71 -14.65
N ASP A 71 -12.37 1.73 -15.46
CA ASP A 71 -11.10 2.04 -16.15
C ASP A 71 -10.16 2.93 -15.32
N ARG A 72 -10.46 3.19 -14.04
CA ARG A 72 -9.64 4.01 -13.17
C ARG A 72 -8.72 3.19 -12.28
N ILE A 73 -7.50 3.67 -12.13
CA ILE A 73 -6.52 3.17 -11.16
C ILE A 73 -5.92 4.31 -10.36
N GLU A 74 -5.60 4.04 -9.11
CA GLU A 74 -4.97 5.01 -8.19
C GLU A 74 -3.60 4.50 -7.75
N LEU A 75 -2.60 5.36 -7.84
CA LEU A 75 -1.25 5.12 -7.33
C LEU A 75 -0.88 6.23 -6.35
N THR A 76 -0.33 5.89 -5.20
CA THR A 76 0.26 6.89 -4.30
C THR A 76 1.78 6.80 -4.37
N VAL A 77 2.38 7.87 -4.87
CA VAL A 77 3.80 7.97 -5.16
C VAL A 77 4.48 8.87 -4.15
N GLN A 78 5.50 8.35 -3.48
CA GLN A 78 6.40 9.13 -2.66
C GLN A 78 7.61 9.56 -3.48
N ARG A 79 7.96 10.85 -3.43
CA ARG A 79 9.19 11.37 -4.01
C ARG A 79 10.39 10.77 -3.29
N VAL A 80 11.26 10.15 -4.05
CA VAL A 80 12.57 9.69 -3.60
C VAL A 80 13.62 10.60 -4.22
N PRO A 81 14.51 11.24 -3.44
CA PRO A 81 15.59 12.04 -3.99
C PRO A 81 16.40 11.26 -5.02
N ASP A 82 16.71 11.86 -6.15
CA ASP A 82 17.41 11.29 -7.30
C ASP A 82 16.64 10.12 -7.97
N GLY A 83 15.37 9.95 -7.64
CA GLY A 83 14.51 8.91 -8.21
C GLY A 83 13.82 9.35 -9.49
N GLU A 84 14.36 9.01 -10.65
CA GLU A 84 13.90 9.43 -11.99
C GLU A 84 12.37 9.36 -12.18
N VAL A 85 11.75 8.25 -11.84
CA VAL A 85 10.29 8.06 -12.02
C VAL A 85 9.51 8.81 -10.94
N SER A 86 9.90 8.68 -9.67
CA SER A 86 9.15 9.28 -8.56
C SER A 86 9.22 10.81 -8.56
N GLU A 87 10.37 11.40 -8.91
CA GLU A 87 10.51 12.86 -9.02
C GLU A 87 9.68 13.42 -10.17
N HIS A 88 9.67 12.75 -11.33
CA HIS A 88 8.82 13.16 -12.45
C HIS A 88 7.34 13.12 -12.07
N LEU A 89 6.86 12.01 -11.51
CA LEU A 89 5.45 11.82 -11.14
C LEU A 89 4.97 12.75 -10.02
N THR A 90 5.88 13.20 -9.14
CA THR A 90 5.55 14.09 -8.02
C THR A 90 5.92 15.56 -8.27
N GLY A 91 6.58 15.86 -9.37
CA GLY A 91 7.03 17.19 -9.75
C GLY A 91 6.24 17.77 -10.92
N PRO A 92 6.80 17.77 -12.15
CA PRO A 92 6.23 18.46 -13.31
C PRO A 92 5.01 17.77 -13.92
N TYR A 93 4.73 16.53 -13.55
CA TYR A 93 3.66 15.71 -14.13
C TYR A 93 2.28 16.29 -13.84
N ALA A 94 1.48 16.49 -14.89
CA ALA A 94 0.23 17.24 -14.85
C ALA A 94 -0.96 16.42 -15.37
N VAL A 95 -2.18 16.85 -15.01
CA VAL A 95 -3.42 16.25 -15.53
C VAL A 95 -3.44 16.31 -17.06
N GLY A 96 -3.75 15.17 -17.68
CA GLY A 96 -3.71 14.96 -19.13
C GLY A 96 -2.43 14.28 -19.65
N ASP A 97 -1.35 14.30 -18.87
CA ASP A 97 -0.08 13.67 -19.28
C ASP A 97 -0.22 12.14 -19.38
N PRO A 98 0.38 11.53 -20.42
CA PRO A 98 0.36 10.09 -20.59
C PRO A 98 1.48 9.42 -19.81
N VAL A 99 1.25 8.16 -19.41
CA VAL A 99 2.27 7.27 -18.85
C VAL A 99 2.00 5.84 -19.30
N GLU A 100 3.06 5.05 -19.43
CA GLU A 100 2.91 3.63 -19.73
C GLU A 100 2.81 2.82 -18.42
N ILE A 101 1.77 2.01 -18.35
CA ILE A 101 1.48 1.16 -17.18
C ILE A 101 1.34 -0.29 -17.65
N ARG A 102 1.88 -1.20 -16.86
CA ARG A 102 1.76 -2.64 -17.05
C ARG A 102 1.28 -3.30 -15.77
N GLY A 103 0.22 -4.11 -15.88
CA GLY A 103 -0.37 -4.81 -14.74
C GLY A 103 -1.78 -5.32 -15.02
N PRO A 104 -2.53 -5.73 -13.97
CA PRO A 104 -2.08 -5.83 -12.57
C PRO A 104 -1.09 -6.97 -12.35
N ILE A 105 -0.19 -6.81 -11.38
CA ILE A 105 0.86 -7.77 -11.03
C ILE A 105 0.69 -8.18 -9.56
N GLY A 106 1.06 -9.43 -9.25
CA GLY A 106 1.01 -9.98 -7.90
C GLY A 106 -0.26 -10.81 -7.65
N GLY A 107 -0.20 -11.67 -6.64
CA GLY A 107 -1.31 -12.57 -6.28
C GLY A 107 -1.21 -13.13 -4.88
N TRP A 108 -0.03 -13.05 -4.25
CA TRP A 108 0.20 -13.50 -2.89
C TRP A 108 -0.23 -12.46 -1.84
N PHE A 109 0.11 -11.20 -2.07
CA PHE A 109 -0.18 -10.08 -1.18
C PHE A 109 -1.54 -9.45 -1.47
N VAL A 110 -2.60 -10.25 -1.56
CA VAL A 110 -3.95 -9.79 -1.89
C VAL A 110 -4.96 -10.19 -0.83
N TRP A 111 -5.91 -9.29 -0.59
CA TRP A 111 -7.10 -9.55 0.23
C TRP A 111 -8.36 -9.49 -0.65
N ARG A 112 -9.32 -10.35 -0.34
CA ARG A 112 -10.61 -10.41 -1.05
C ARG A 112 -11.76 -10.18 -0.08
N PRO A 113 -12.82 -9.47 -0.47
CA PRO A 113 -14.00 -9.23 0.37
C PRO A 113 -14.69 -10.50 0.90
N ALA A 114 -14.52 -11.62 0.22
CA ALA A 114 -15.03 -12.91 0.66
C ALA A 114 -14.23 -13.55 1.82
N ASP A 115 -13.03 -13.04 2.10
CA ASP A 115 -12.19 -13.53 3.19
C ASP A 115 -12.73 -12.97 4.51
N ALA A 116 -13.30 -13.85 5.34
CA ALA A 116 -13.94 -13.48 6.61
C ALA A 116 -12.98 -13.54 7.82
N THR A 117 -11.77 -14.07 7.64
CA THR A 117 -10.76 -14.14 8.72
C THR A 117 -10.34 -12.75 9.18
N PRO A 118 -10.07 -12.56 10.48
CA PRO A 118 -9.51 -11.30 10.97
C PRO A 118 -8.19 -10.97 10.28
N VAL A 119 -7.90 -9.69 10.13
CA VAL A 119 -6.73 -9.19 9.42
C VAL A 119 -5.93 -8.25 10.32
N LEU A 120 -4.60 -8.41 10.30
CA LEU A 120 -3.66 -7.43 10.82
C LEU A 120 -2.89 -6.82 9.64
N LEU A 121 -2.94 -5.50 9.52
CA LEU A 121 -2.22 -4.72 8.52
C LEU A 121 -1.06 -3.98 9.22
N VAL A 122 0.19 -4.20 8.78
CA VAL A 122 1.38 -3.58 9.38
C VAL A 122 2.10 -2.77 8.31
N ALA A 123 2.02 -1.45 8.42
CA ALA A 123 2.55 -0.50 7.44
C ALA A 123 3.80 0.21 7.94
N GLY A 124 4.84 0.29 7.10
CA GLY A 124 5.98 1.18 7.27
C GLY A 124 5.98 2.28 6.20
N GLY A 125 5.72 3.54 6.60
CA GLY A 125 5.69 4.67 5.67
C GLY A 125 4.74 4.44 4.49
N ALA A 126 5.25 4.54 3.25
CA ALA A 126 4.49 4.29 2.02
C ALA A 126 3.91 2.86 1.91
N GLY A 127 4.30 1.91 2.80
CA GLY A 127 3.70 0.58 2.89
C GLY A 127 2.22 0.57 3.24
N ILE A 128 1.69 1.69 3.65
CA ILE A 128 0.24 1.86 3.85
C ILE A 128 -0.53 1.78 2.52
N VAL A 129 0.09 2.05 1.38
CA VAL A 129 -0.60 2.18 0.08
C VAL A 129 -1.38 0.92 -0.31
N PRO A 130 -0.78 -0.29 -0.43
CA PRO A 130 -1.53 -1.49 -0.76
C PRO A 130 -2.50 -1.89 0.35
N LEU A 131 -2.20 -1.57 1.62
CA LEU A 131 -3.07 -1.85 2.75
C LEU A 131 -4.29 -0.93 2.76
N MET A 132 -4.15 0.30 2.28
CA MET A 132 -5.26 1.22 2.09
C MET A 132 -6.24 0.72 1.02
N ALA A 133 -5.74 0.12 -0.06
CA ALA A 133 -6.60 -0.56 -1.03
C ALA A 133 -7.43 -1.68 -0.39
N MET A 134 -6.85 -2.45 0.55
CA MET A 134 -7.58 -3.49 1.29
C MET A 134 -8.64 -2.89 2.22
N ILE A 135 -8.32 -1.80 2.93
CA ILE A 135 -9.27 -1.08 3.80
C ILE A 135 -10.44 -0.53 2.98
N ARG A 136 -10.15 0.07 1.82
CA ARG A 136 -11.16 0.61 0.89
C ARG A 136 -12.02 -0.51 0.32
N ALA A 137 -11.42 -1.62 -0.14
CA ALA A 137 -12.14 -2.78 -0.64
C ALA A 137 -13.08 -3.40 0.42
N ARG A 138 -12.62 -3.49 1.68
CA ARG A 138 -13.45 -3.92 2.80
C ARG A 138 -14.66 -3.01 3.00
N ARG A 139 -14.44 -1.69 2.93
CA ARG A 139 -15.49 -0.67 3.11
C ARG A 139 -16.53 -0.73 1.99
N GLU A 140 -16.08 -0.76 0.73
CA GLU A 140 -16.95 -0.81 -0.44
C GLU A 140 -17.82 -2.08 -0.48
N ALA A 141 -17.22 -3.22 -0.13
CA ALA A 141 -17.93 -4.49 -0.06
C ALA A 141 -18.79 -4.66 1.20
N SER A 142 -18.77 -3.68 2.13
CA SER A 142 -19.44 -3.81 3.44
C SER A 142 -19.07 -5.09 4.19
N SER A 143 -17.84 -5.58 4.00
CA SER A 143 -17.35 -6.82 4.62
C SER A 143 -17.31 -6.70 6.15
N LYS A 144 -17.65 -7.78 6.84
CA LYS A 144 -17.61 -7.88 8.30
C LYS A 144 -16.26 -8.32 8.85
N ALA A 145 -15.29 -8.62 8.00
CA ALA A 145 -13.94 -8.97 8.43
C ALA A 145 -13.37 -7.87 9.36
N LEU A 146 -12.79 -8.26 10.48
CA LEU A 146 -12.24 -7.33 11.46
C LEU A 146 -10.80 -6.98 11.07
N PHE A 147 -10.51 -5.70 10.96
CA PHE A 147 -9.17 -5.20 10.61
C PHE A 147 -8.55 -4.46 11.79
N ARG A 148 -7.28 -4.76 12.04
CA ARG A 148 -6.40 -3.96 12.89
C ARG A 148 -5.23 -3.46 12.05
N VAL A 149 -4.83 -2.22 12.28
CA VAL A 149 -3.73 -1.57 11.54
C VAL A 149 -2.68 -1.10 12.53
N VAL A 150 -1.43 -1.44 12.27
CA VAL A 150 -0.27 -0.79 12.89
C VAL A 150 0.41 0.03 11.80
N TYR A 151 0.38 1.35 11.92
CA TYR A 151 0.98 2.26 10.97
C TYR A 151 2.18 2.98 11.58
N SER A 152 3.38 2.55 11.15
CA SER A 152 4.66 3.15 11.57
C SER A 152 5.09 4.21 10.58
N LEU A 153 5.32 5.43 11.06
CA LEU A 153 5.72 6.59 10.27
C LEU A 153 6.70 7.45 11.07
N ARG A 154 7.41 8.36 10.41
CA ARG A 154 8.43 9.17 11.08
C ARG A 154 7.81 10.28 11.91
N THR A 155 6.94 11.06 11.28
CA THR A 155 6.31 12.26 11.87
C THR A 155 4.84 12.33 11.48
N PRO A 156 4.00 13.09 12.19
CA PRO A 156 2.61 13.31 11.81
C PRO A 156 2.41 13.89 10.40
N ALA A 157 3.39 14.70 9.92
CA ALA A 157 3.35 15.31 8.60
C ALA A 157 3.52 14.28 7.45
N GLU A 158 3.99 13.07 7.74
CA GLU A 158 4.14 11.98 6.78
C GLU A 158 2.94 11.00 6.78
N LEU A 159 1.84 11.35 7.43
CA LEU A 159 0.64 10.51 7.48
C LEU A 159 -0.14 10.59 6.17
N TYR A 160 -0.10 9.51 5.36
CA TYR A 160 -0.91 9.39 4.15
C TYR A 160 -2.36 9.10 4.51
N TYR A 161 -3.29 9.56 3.67
CA TYR A 161 -4.72 9.35 3.81
C TYR A 161 -5.28 9.81 5.16
N ALA A 162 -4.68 10.89 5.72
CA ALA A 162 -4.94 11.35 7.07
C ALA A 162 -6.43 11.58 7.35
N GLU A 163 -7.15 12.23 6.43
CA GLU A 163 -8.59 12.48 6.58
C GLU A 163 -9.40 11.19 6.55
N GLU A 164 -9.04 10.27 5.67
CA GLU A 164 -9.76 9.01 5.52
C GLU A 164 -9.52 8.05 6.71
N LEU A 165 -8.29 7.99 7.20
CA LEU A 165 -7.92 7.15 8.35
C LEU A 165 -8.46 7.69 9.68
N ARG A 166 -8.74 8.99 9.79
CA ARG A 166 -9.38 9.60 10.97
C ARG A 166 -10.89 9.35 11.05
N ARG A 167 -11.53 8.99 9.93
CA ARG A 167 -12.96 8.71 9.93
C ARG A 167 -13.23 7.37 10.61
N PRO A 168 -14.06 7.35 11.69
CA PRO A 168 -14.41 6.09 12.34
C PRO A 168 -15.03 5.10 11.34
N PHE A 169 -14.59 3.86 11.42
CA PHE A 169 -15.17 2.79 10.63
C PHE A 169 -15.28 1.51 11.45
N ALA A 170 -16.49 0.96 11.55
CA ALA A 170 -16.77 -0.21 12.37
C ALA A 170 -15.87 -1.41 12.00
N GLY A 171 -15.21 -1.99 12.99
CA GLY A 171 -14.30 -3.13 12.80
C GLY A 171 -12.95 -2.77 12.17
N LEU A 172 -12.54 -1.50 12.26
CA LEU A 172 -11.22 -1.02 11.89
C LEU A 172 -10.60 -0.29 13.09
N ASP A 173 -9.53 -0.86 13.66
CA ASP A 173 -8.76 -0.24 14.74
C ASP A 173 -7.37 0.13 14.24
N ILE A 174 -6.90 1.36 14.53
CA ILE A 174 -5.63 1.86 14.02
C ILE A 174 -4.71 2.28 15.17
N THR A 175 -3.53 1.70 15.21
CA THR A 175 -2.43 2.06 16.10
C THR A 175 -1.34 2.79 15.31
N TYR A 176 -1.07 4.05 15.64
CA TYR A 176 0.01 4.83 15.05
C TYR A 176 1.28 4.73 15.89
N VAL A 177 2.41 4.45 15.22
CA VAL A 177 3.75 4.38 15.81
C VAL A 177 4.65 5.43 15.15
N TYR A 178 4.99 6.47 15.90
CA TYR A 178 5.84 7.55 15.41
C TYR A 178 7.29 7.32 15.82
N THR A 179 8.21 7.43 14.83
CA THR A 179 9.61 7.04 15.06
C THR A 179 10.56 8.22 15.28
N ARG A 180 10.15 9.45 14.98
CA ARG A 180 10.98 10.67 15.13
C ARG A 180 10.29 11.79 15.90
N GLU A 181 8.99 11.99 15.66
CA GLU A 181 8.22 13.09 16.25
C GLU A 181 6.81 12.62 16.57
N LEU A 182 6.32 12.96 17.75
CA LEU A 182 4.94 12.65 18.15
C LEU A 182 4.00 13.79 17.73
N PRO A 183 2.70 13.49 17.54
CA PRO A 183 1.69 14.55 17.41
C PRO A 183 1.71 15.50 18.61
N GLU A 184 1.40 16.76 18.35
CA GLU A 184 1.27 17.76 19.39
C GLU A 184 0.30 17.29 20.50
N GLY A 185 0.67 17.51 21.76
CA GLY A 185 -0.10 17.09 22.94
C GLY A 185 -0.04 15.59 23.27
N ARG A 186 0.59 14.75 22.46
CA ARG A 186 0.76 13.33 22.76
C ARG A 186 1.95 13.10 23.67
N ALA A 187 1.71 12.53 24.86
CA ALA A 187 2.76 12.13 25.78
C ALA A 187 3.53 10.90 25.28
N GLY A 188 4.81 10.79 25.67
CA GLY A 188 5.66 9.65 25.36
C GLY A 188 6.95 10.06 24.62
N ILE A 189 7.65 9.07 24.07
CA ILE A 189 8.84 9.23 23.23
C ILE A 189 8.63 8.53 21.89
N PRO A 190 9.16 9.08 20.80
CA PRO A 190 9.17 8.40 19.51
C PRO A 190 9.91 7.06 19.59
N ARG A 191 9.34 6.02 18.98
CA ARG A 191 9.93 4.67 19.00
C ARG A 191 9.62 3.90 17.71
N ARG A 192 10.42 2.89 17.42
CA ARG A 192 10.11 1.93 16.36
C ARG A 192 9.07 0.92 16.84
N ILE A 193 8.51 0.15 15.90
CA ILE A 193 7.70 -1.02 16.26
C ILE A 193 8.52 -1.98 17.11
N ASP A 194 7.87 -2.57 18.09
CA ASP A 194 8.45 -3.54 19.00
C ASP A 194 7.47 -4.69 19.29
N VAL A 195 7.94 -5.69 20.02
CA VAL A 195 7.14 -6.86 20.41
C VAL A 195 5.86 -6.44 21.15
N ALA A 196 5.95 -5.46 22.06
CA ALA A 196 4.81 -5.00 22.84
C ALA A 196 3.72 -4.37 21.95
N THR A 197 4.14 -3.55 20.97
CA THR A 197 3.24 -2.92 20.00
C THR A 197 2.51 -3.96 19.16
N LEU A 198 3.24 -4.89 18.55
CA LEU A 198 2.65 -5.90 17.68
C LEU A 198 1.81 -6.91 18.48
N ASN A 199 2.25 -7.32 19.67
CA ASN A 199 1.48 -8.21 20.53
C ASN A 199 0.13 -7.59 20.94
N SER A 200 0.09 -6.30 21.28
CA SER A 200 -1.16 -5.64 21.63
C SER A 200 -2.11 -5.43 20.45
N ALA A 201 -1.57 -5.26 19.23
CA ALA A 201 -2.34 -5.08 18.02
C ALA A 201 -2.72 -6.41 17.36
N ALA A 202 -1.94 -7.46 17.54
CA ALA A 202 -2.20 -8.76 16.93
C ALA A 202 -3.50 -9.41 17.46
N TRP A 203 -4.08 -10.25 16.64
CA TRP A 203 -5.15 -11.15 17.07
C TRP A 203 -4.54 -12.34 17.81
N PRO A 204 -5.25 -12.92 18.79
CA PRO A 204 -4.83 -14.21 19.35
C PRO A 204 -4.58 -15.24 18.25
N VAL A 205 -3.55 -16.07 18.40
CA VAL A 205 -3.11 -17.03 17.36
C VAL A 205 -4.24 -17.97 16.93
N GLU A 206 -5.12 -18.29 17.86
CA GLU A 206 -6.27 -19.20 17.67
C GLU A 206 -7.29 -18.64 16.67
N PHE A 207 -7.30 -17.34 16.40
CA PHE A 207 -8.20 -16.72 15.42
C PHE A 207 -7.73 -16.96 13.96
N GLY A 208 -6.51 -17.47 13.76
CA GLY A 208 -5.99 -17.73 12.41
C GLY A 208 -5.91 -16.49 11.51
N ALA A 209 -5.71 -15.31 12.11
CA ALA A 209 -5.71 -14.04 11.39
C ALA A 209 -4.61 -14.00 10.33
N THR A 210 -4.92 -13.36 9.19
CA THR A 210 -3.91 -13.07 8.16
C THR A 210 -3.22 -11.75 8.46
N THR A 211 -1.90 -11.75 8.47
CA THR A 211 -1.07 -10.54 8.67
C THR A 211 -0.46 -10.11 7.34
N TYR A 212 -0.70 -8.86 6.93
CA TYR A 212 -0.09 -8.23 5.77
C TYR A 212 0.91 -7.18 6.24
N ILE A 213 2.19 -7.34 5.88
CA ILE A 213 3.27 -6.44 6.28
C ILE A 213 3.85 -5.80 5.03
N CYS A 214 3.82 -4.47 4.94
CA CYS A 214 4.36 -3.74 3.80
C CYS A 214 5.20 -2.53 4.24
N GLY A 215 6.34 -2.32 3.59
CA GLY A 215 7.24 -1.23 3.90
C GLY A 215 8.67 -1.44 3.40
N PRO A 216 9.63 -0.63 3.90
CA PRO A 216 11.05 -0.82 3.63
C PRO A 216 11.52 -2.20 4.12
N THR A 217 12.49 -2.81 3.41
CA THR A 217 12.97 -4.18 3.69
C THR A 217 13.23 -4.44 5.18
N GLY A 218 14.05 -3.61 5.84
CA GLY A 218 14.38 -3.83 7.25
C GLY A 218 13.18 -3.68 8.21
N PHE A 219 12.17 -2.86 7.86
CA PHE A 219 10.91 -2.78 8.60
C PHE A 219 10.10 -4.08 8.47
N VAL A 220 9.97 -4.58 7.24
CA VAL A 220 9.19 -5.79 6.94
C VAL A 220 9.81 -7.01 7.63
N GLU A 221 11.13 -7.14 7.58
CA GLU A 221 11.85 -8.22 8.26
C GLU A 221 11.64 -8.16 9.77
N THR A 222 11.87 -6.99 10.39
CA THR A 222 11.65 -6.82 11.83
C THR A 222 10.22 -7.17 12.24
N ALA A 223 9.22 -6.69 11.49
CA ALA A 223 7.82 -6.96 11.81
C ALA A 223 7.47 -8.45 11.64
N ALA A 224 7.97 -9.10 10.59
CA ALA A 224 7.75 -10.51 10.34
C ALA A 224 8.40 -11.39 11.44
N ASP A 225 9.64 -11.07 11.82
CA ASP A 225 10.34 -11.79 12.90
C ASP A 225 9.60 -11.68 14.23
N ILE A 226 9.08 -10.49 14.55
CA ILE A 226 8.26 -10.30 15.76
C ILE A 226 7.00 -11.17 15.70
N MET A 227 6.28 -11.19 14.56
CA MET A 227 5.07 -12.01 14.42
C MET A 227 5.38 -13.51 14.56
N LEU A 228 6.50 -13.97 14.01
CA LEU A 228 6.97 -15.34 14.19
C LEU A 228 7.32 -15.65 15.65
N ALA A 229 8.00 -14.74 16.35
CA ALA A 229 8.32 -14.84 17.78
C ALA A 229 7.04 -14.88 18.65
N LEU A 230 5.98 -14.20 18.24
CA LEU A 230 4.64 -14.25 18.83
C LEU A 230 3.84 -15.52 18.43
N ARG A 231 4.49 -16.47 17.73
CA ARG A 231 3.95 -17.76 17.30
C ARG A 231 2.83 -17.70 16.27
N HIS A 232 2.73 -16.62 15.51
CA HIS A 232 1.86 -16.62 14.32
C HIS A 232 2.43 -17.51 13.23
N SER A 233 1.56 -18.20 12.49
CA SER A 233 1.96 -19.13 11.43
C SER A 233 2.66 -18.38 10.28
N PRO A 234 3.82 -18.88 9.78
CA PRO A 234 4.45 -18.29 8.59
C PRO A 234 3.50 -18.23 7.38
N GLN A 235 2.58 -19.19 7.25
CA GLN A 235 1.62 -19.24 6.14
C GLN A 235 0.57 -18.12 6.23
N SER A 236 0.33 -17.55 7.41
CA SER A 236 -0.59 -16.44 7.62
C SER A 236 0.09 -15.07 7.52
N ILE A 237 1.41 -15.00 7.38
CA ILE A 237 2.18 -13.76 7.26
C ILE A 237 2.51 -13.53 5.78
N ARG A 238 1.96 -12.46 5.20
CA ARG A 238 2.22 -12.04 3.83
C ARG A 238 3.01 -10.74 3.83
N THR A 239 4.08 -10.70 3.08
CA THR A 239 5.00 -9.55 3.07
C THR A 239 5.19 -8.99 1.69
N GLU A 240 5.28 -7.67 1.59
CA GLU A 240 5.69 -6.94 0.40
C GLU A 240 6.73 -5.88 0.78
N ARG A 241 7.80 -5.79 0.01
CA ARG A 241 8.93 -4.91 0.27
C ARG A 241 9.09 -3.91 -0.85
N PHE A 242 9.44 -2.68 -0.51
CA PHE A 242 9.88 -1.69 -1.48
C PHE A 242 11.11 -0.94 -0.94
N GLY A 243 11.83 -0.33 -1.85
CA GLY A 243 13.11 0.31 -1.62
C GLY A 243 14.15 -0.19 -2.62
N PRO A 244 15.33 0.41 -2.67
CA PRO A 244 16.38 -0.07 -3.55
C PRO A 244 16.67 -1.54 -3.19
N SER A 245 16.59 -2.41 -4.19
CA SER A 245 17.24 -3.71 -4.11
C SER A 245 18.70 -3.41 -3.88
N ARG A 246 19.26 -3.85 -2.75
CA ARG A 246 20.72 -3.91 -2.61
C ARG A 246 21.14 -5.05 -3.52
N ASP A 247 21.77 -4.71 -4.64
CA ASP A 247 22.61 -5.63 -5.40
C ASP A 247 23.79 -6.08 -4.53
#